data_589c92e6d48e1832a72aeb4a06145169
#
_entry.id   589c92e6d48e1832a72aeb4a06145169
#
_cell.length_a   1.000
_cell.length_b   1.000
_cell.length_c   1.000
_cell.angle_alpha   90.00
_cell.angle_beta   90.00
_cell.angle_gamma   90.00
#
_symmetry.space_group_name_H-M   'P 1'
#
loop_
_entity.id
_entity.type
_entity.pdbx_description
1 polymer ?
#
loop_
_entity_poly.entity_id
_entity_poly.type
_entity_poly.pdbx_seq_one_letter_code
_entity_poly.pdbx_strand_id
1 'polypeptide(L)'
;MFIRIIIIFLFMLSNSIAEEISGVPKVVDGDTIHINNYKFRLEGIDAPEMRQQCKKESFKISFLIGFTFYKDYSCGRISKEKLTTKINTSEIKCISSSKDRYKRYIATCFKGKTNLNQWMVRNGFAIAYRRYSKKYVPDEVFAKENKLGLWQGKFMEPEKWRKLN
;
A
#
# COMPACT_ATOMS: atom_id res chain seq x y z
N MET A 1 40.27 35.96 37.48
CA MET A 1 38.98 36.37 36.79
C MET A 1 38.74 35.39 35.65
N PHE A 2 37.94 34.32 35.88
CA PHE A 2 37.69 33.27 34.92
C PHE A 2 36.43 33.59 34.12
N ILE A 3 36.60 33.89 32.86
CA ILE A 3 35.47 34.07 31.91
C ILE A 3 34.93 32.70 31.55
N ARG A 4 33.74 32.36 32.06
CA ARG A 4 32.97 31.14 31.64
C ARG A 4 32.34 31.44 30.29
N ILE A 5 32.88 30.80 29.22
CA ILE A 5 32.25 30.78 27.92
C ILE A 5 31.11 29.75 27.98
N ILE A 6 29.88 30.25 28.04
CA ILE A 6 28.67 29.41 27.90
C ILE A 6 28.46 29.19 26.39
N ILE A 7 28.84 27.99 25.90
CA ILE A 7 28.51 27.54 24.55
C ILE A 7 27.03 27.14 24.57
N ILE A 8 26.18 28.01 24.06
CA ILE A 8 24.77 27.70 23.80
C ILE A 8 24.74 26.82 22.55
N PHE A 9 24.62 25.50 22.76
CA PHE A 9 24.39 24.55 21.71
C PHE A 9 22.93 24.71 21.26
N LEU A 10 22.73 25.54 20.23
CA LEU A 10 21.42 25.70 19.58
C LEU A 10 21.10 24.42 18.80
N PHE A 11 20.35 23.51 19.45
CA PHE A 11 19.77 22.37 18.78
C PHE A 11 18.77 22.89 17.77
N MET A 12 19.20 23.00 16.50
CA MET A 12 18.29 23.17 15.37
C MET A 12 17.45 21.89 15.26
N LEU A 13 16.28 21.89 15.91
CA LEU A 13 15.24 20.89 15.68
C LEU A 13 14.76 21.08 14.25
N SER A 14 15.29 20.27 13.33
CA SER A 14 14.77 20.16 11.97
C SER A 14 13.36 19.57 12.07
N ASN A 15 12.35 20.42 12.17
CA ASN A 15 10.97 20.00 12.01
C ASN A 15 10.81 19.51 10.58
N SER A 16 10.76 18.19 10.39
CA SER A 16 10.32 17.61 9.12
C SER A 16 8.84 18.00 8.95
N ILE A 17 8.59 19.01 8.14
CA ILE A 17 7.23 19.43 7.80
C ILE A 17 6.66 18.36 6.88
N ALA A 18 5.67 17.62 7.37
CA ALA A 18 4.91 16.71 6.53
C ALA A 18 4.11 17.51 5.52
N GLU A 19 4.29 17.23 4.24
CA GLU A 19 3.54 17.90 3.16
C GLU A 19 2.16 17.25 3.05
N GLU A 20 1.10 18.06 3.20
CA GLU A 20 -0.29 17.62 3.08
C GLU A 20 -0.86 18.11 1.74
N ILE A 21 -1.37 17.19 0.93
CA ILE A 21 -1.95 17.48 -0.38
C ILE A 21 -3.31 16.80 -0.47
N SER A 22 -4.32 17.57 -0.84
CA SER A 22 -5.70 17.09 -1.02
C SER A 22 -6.19 17.28 -2.45
N GLY A 23 -7.13 16.46 -2.86
CA GLY A 23 -7.79 16.53 -4.17
C GLY A 23 -8.42 15.21 -4.60
N VAL A 24 -9.10 15.23 -5.75
CA VAL A 24 -9.67 14.03 -6.37
C VAL A 24 -8.56 13.29 -7.11
N PRO A 25 -8.23 12.03 -6.73
CA PRO A 25 -7.10 11.35 -7.32
C PRO A 25 -7.45 10.61 -8.60
N LYS A 26 -6.46 10.47 -9.48
CA LYS A 26 -6.41 9.44 -10.52
C LYS A 26 -5.65 8.24 -9.99
N VAL A 27 -6.30 7.09 -9.85
CA VAL A 27 -5.67 5.83 -9.43
C VAL A 27 -4.90 5.25 -10.62
N VAL A 28 -3.59 5.01 -10.43
CA VAL A 28 -2.70 4.42 -11.45
C VAL A 28 -2.70 2.90 -11.34
N ASP A 29 -2.47 2.42 -10.11
CA ASP A 29 -2.49 1.01 -9.72
C ASP A 29 -2.92 0.86 -8.26
N GLY A 30 -2.73 -0.31 -7.66
CA GLY A 30 -3.19 -0.60 -6.29
C GLY A 30 -2.45 0.13 -5.17
N ASP A 31 -1.34 0.81 -5.46
CA ASP A 31 -0.54 1.53 -4.47
C ASP A 31 0.05 2.85 -4.98
N THR A 32 -0.35 3.27 -6.18
CA THR A 32 0.10 4.52 -6.80
C THR A 32 -1.10 5.34 -7.26
N ILE A 33 -1.14 6.61 -6.83
CA ILE A 33 -2.18 7.57 -7.19
C ILE A 33 -1.57 8.91 -7.60
N HIS A 34 -2.29 9.67 -8.39
CA HIS A 34 -1.94 11.05 -8.75
C HIS A 34 -3.03 12.01 -8.27
N ILE A 35 -2.65 13.10 -7.62
CA ILE A 35 -3.53 14.23 -7.30
C ILE A 35 -2.92 15.43 -8.01
N ASN A 36 -3.62 16.01 -8.97
CA ASN A 36 -3.09 17.05 -9.84
C ASN A 36 -1.75 16.61 -10.47
N ASN A 37 -0.67 17.36 -10.26
CA ASN A 37 0.68 17.06 -10.75
C ASN A 37 1.53 16.24 -9.79
N TYR A 38 0.99 15.86 -8.62
CA TYR A 38 1.70 15.13 -7.60
C TYR A 38 1.48 13.62 -7.75
N LYS A 39 2.59 12.87 -7.71
CA LYS A 39 2.57 11.41 -7.77
C LYS A 39 2.81 10.85 -6.38
N PHE A 40 1.92 10.00 -5.89
CA PHE A 40 2.00 9.38 -4.57
C PHE A 40 2.18 7.87 -4.68
N ARG A 41 3.11 7.34 -3.89
CA ARG A 41 3.22 5.92 -3.57
C ARG A 41 2.66 5.71 -2.18
N LEU A 42 1.67 4.86 -2.03
CA LEU A 42 1.09 4.54 -0.73
C LEU A 42 2.14 3.85 0.15
N GLU A 43 2.46 4.49 1.28
CA GLU A 43 3.50 4.06 2.19
C GLU A 43 3.18 2.71 2.85
N GLY A 44 4.20 1.86 2.98
CA GLY A 44 4.14 0.62 3.77
C GLY A 44 3.31 -0.51 3.17
N ILE A 45 2.83 -0.35 1.94
CA ILE A 45 2.10 -1.39 1.22
C ILE A 45 2.74 -1.72 -0.13
N ASP A 46 2.45 -2.92 -0.65
CA ASP A 46 2.87 -3.36 -1.97
C ASP A 46 1.70 -4.08 -2.65
N ALA A 47 1.19 -3.50 -3.71
CA ALA A 47 0.07 -4.03 -4.46
C ALA A 47 0.55 -4.84 -5.68
N PRO A 48 -0.23 -5.82 -6.14
CA PRO A 48 0.08 -6.53 -7.39
C PRO A 48 0.19 -5.56 -8.57
N GLU A 49 1.16 -5.82 -9.43
CA GLU A 49 1.36 -5.05 -10.66
C GLU A 49 0.17 -5.21 -11.62
N MET A 50 -0.11 -4.19 -12.44
CA MET A 50 -1.28 -4.15 -13.33
C MET A 50 -1.42 -5.40 -14.21
N ARG A 51 -0.30 -6.00 -14.64
CA ARG A 51 -0.29 -7.21 -15.49
C ARG A 51 -0.19 -8.49 -14.68
N GLN A 52 -0.08 -8.42 -13.37
CA GLN A 52 0.10 -9.59 -12.52
C GLN A 52 -1.17 -10.44 -12.47
N GLN A 53 -0.97 -11.75 -12.68
CA GLN A 53 -1.98 -12.77 -12.54
C GLN A 53 -1.80 -13.51 -11.21
N CYS A 54 -2.91 -13.83 -10.59
CA CYS A 54 -2.99 -14.60 -9.36
C CYS A 54 -3.96 -15.76 -9.54
N LYS A 55 -3.94 -16.71 -8.61
CA LYS A 55 -4.82 -17.89 -8.65
C LYS A 55 -5.77 -17.85 -7.46
N LYS A 56 -7.06 -18.03 -7.69
CA LYS A 56 -8.02 -18.26 -6.62
C LYS A 56 -8.55 -19.68 -6.65
N GLU A 57 -8.89 -20.22 -5.50
CA GLU A 57 -9.56 -21.52 -5.41
C GLU A 57 -10.91 -21.42 -6.12
N SER A 58 -11.15 -22.35 -7.07
CA SER A 58 -12.39 -22.42 -7.85
C SER A 58 -13.29 -23.53 -7.36
N PHE A 59 -12.73 -24.73 -7.22
CA PHE A 59 -13.47 -25.92 -6.83
C PHE A 59 -12.57 -26.88 -6.07
N LYS A 60 -13.10 -27.50 -5.01
CA LYS A 60 -12.43 -28.56 -4.26
C LYS A 60 -13.19 -29.86 -4.46
N ILE A 61 -12.56 -30.87 -5.07
CA ILE A 61 -13.03 -32.25 -4.99
C ILE A 61 -12.49 -32.81 -3.67
N SER A 62 -13.32 -32.63 -2.62
CA SER A 62 -12.78 -32.54 -1.29
C SER A 62 -12.55 -33.87 -0.61
N PHE A 63 -13.37 -34.88 -0.70
CA PHE A 63 -13.36 -35.85 0.40
C PHE A 63 -12.46 -37.07 0.23
N LEU A 64 -12.10 -37.44 -1.01
CA LEU A 64 -11.30 -38.67 -1.24
C LEU A 64 -9.92 -38.45 -1.88
N ILE A 65 -9.73 -37.35 -2.62
CA ILE A 65 -8.53 -37.16 -3.45
C ILE A 65 -7.77 -35.85 -3.19
N GLY A 66 -8.31 -34.94 -2.39
CA GLY A 66 -7.60 -33.72 -1.94
C GLY A 66 -7.21 -32.71 -3.04
N PHE A 67 -7.78 -32.79 -4.25
CA PHE A 67 -7.45 -31.87 -5.32
C PHE A 67 -8.19 -30.54 -5.20
N THR A 68 -7.42 -29.43 -5.28
CA THR A 68 -7.93 -28.07 -5.37
C THR A 68 -7.68 -27.53 -6.77
N PHE A 69 -8.74 -27.13 -7.45
CA PHE A 69 -8.65 -26.45 -8.73
C PHE A 69 -8.51 -24.93 -8.51
N TYR A 70 -7.65 -24.31 -9.31
CA TYR A 70 -7.41 -22.87 -9.26
C TYR A 70 -7.82 -22.23 -10.57
N LYS A 71 -8.38 -21.03 -10.49
CA LYS A 71 -8.70 -20.16 -11.64
C LYS A 71 -7.81 -18.94 -11.59
N ASP A 72 -7.20 -18.63 -12.73
CA ASP A 72 -6.41 -17.40 -12.87
C ASP A 72 -7.31 -16.16 -12.91
N TYR A 73 -6.82 -15.07 -12.34
CA TYR A 73 -7.49 -13.77 -12.35
C TYR A 73 -6.48 -12.62 -12.30
N SER A 74 -6.84 -11.48 -12.88
CA SER A 74 -5.99 -10.28 -12.94
C SER A 74 -5.98 -9.53 -11.61
N CYS A 75 -5.18 -10.00 -10.66
CA CYS A 75 -5.16 -9.43 -9.30
C CYS A 75 -4.68 -7.97 -9.25
N GLY A 76 -3.78 -7.57 -10.14
CA GLY A 76 -3.35 -6.17 -10.22
C GLY A 76 -4.49 -5.24 -10.66
N ARG A 77 -5.27 -5.63 -11.67
CA ARG A 77 -6.46 -4.87 -12.09
C ARG A 77 -7.49 -4.76 -10.98
N ILE A 78 -7.75 -5.88 -10.29
CA ILE A 78 -8.70 -5.89 -9.16
C ILE A 78 -8.21 -4.98 -8.03
N SER A 79 -6.92 -5.02 -7.69
CA SER A 79 -6.36 -4.11 -6.69
C SER A 79 -6.61 -2.64 -7.04
N LYS A 80 -6.31 -2.23 -8.26
CA LYS A 80 -6.61 -0.89 -8.79
C LYS A 80 -8.11 -0.56 -8.71
N GLU A 81 -8.96 -1.43 -9.22
CA GLU A 81 -10.42 -1.24 -9.24
C GLU A 81 -10.98 -1.06 -7.83
N LYS A 82 -10.50 -1.85 -6.87
CA LYS A 82 -10.93 -1.76 -5.47
C LYS A 82 -10.53 -0.45 -4.83
N LEU A 83 -9.29 0.02 -5.07
CA LEU A 83 -8.86 1.34 -4.61
C LEU A 83 -9.70 2.45 -5.27
N THR A 84 -9.92 2.37 -6.59
CA THR A 84 -10.75 3.32 -7.34
C THR A 84 -12.18 3.37 -6.78
N THR A 85 -12.82 2.21 -6.58
CA THR A 85 -14.16 2.11 -6.02
C THR A 85 -14.22 2.64 -4.58
N LYS A 86 -13.19 2.35 -3.75
CA LYS A 86 -13.13 2.86 -2.37
C LYS A 86 -13.05 4.38 -2.33
N ILE A 87 -12.25 4.97 -3.21
CA ILE A 87 -12.13 6.43 -3.34
C ILE A 87 -13.39 7.00 -3.98
N ASN A 88 -13.90 6.34 -5.03
CA ASN A 88 -14.96 6.86 -5.89
C ASN A 88 -14.55 8.23 -6.46
N THR A 89 -15.44 9.21 -6.53
CA THR A 89 -15.16 10.60 -6.95
C THR A 89 -14.81 11.52 -5.79
N SER A 90 -14.52 10.96 -4.61
CA SER A 90 -14.25 11.74 -3.41
C SER A 90 -12.86 12.36 -3.43
N GLU A 91 -12.77 13.53 -2.86
CA GLU A 91 -11.51 14.11 -2.46
C GLU A 91 -10.84 13.26 -1.39
N ILE A 92 -9.52 13.10 -1.48
CA ILE A 92 -8.70 12.43 -0.48
C ILE A 92 -7.57 13.37 -0.04
N LYS A 93 -7.02 13.08 1.13
CA LYS A 93 -5.90 13.77 1.72
C LYS A 93 -4.71 12.84 1.84
N CYS A 94 -3.54 13.23 1.33
CA CYS A 94 -2.29 12.48 1.46
C CYS A 94 -1.27 13.29 2.27
N ILE A 95 -0.66 12.64 3.27
CA ILE A 95 0.36 13.20 4.15
C ILE A 95 1.67 12.48 3.84
N SER A 96 2.69 13.26 3.45
CA SER A 96 4.00 12.75 3.05
C SER A 96 5.12 13.48 3.77
N SER A 97 6.15 12.75 4.17
CA SER A 97 7.38 13.30 4.75
C SER A 97 8.60 13.09 3.86
N SER A 98 8.48 12.35 2.77
CA SER A 98 9.62 11.98 1.92
C SER A 98 9.22 11.69 0.49
N LYS A 99 10.22 11.63 -0.40
CA LYS A 99 10.07 11.17 -1.79
C LYS A 99 10.97 9.97 -2.06
N ASP A 100 10.54 9.10 -2.96
CA ASP A 100 11.37 8.02 -3.45
C ASP A 100 12.33 8.49 -4.58
N ARG A 101 13.19 7.57 -5.04
CA ARG A 101 14.13 7.83 -6.14
C ARG A 101 13.47 8.21 -7.47
N TYR A 102 12.18 7.91 -7.62
CA TYR A 102 11.37 8.26 -8.79
C TYR A 102 10.60 9.58 -8.59
N LYS A 103 10.93 10.33 -7.54
CA LYS A 103 10.30 11.61 -7.17
C LYS A 103 8.81 11.49 -6.80
N ARG A 104 8.33 10.26 -6.47
CA ARG A 104 6.99 10.09 -5.92
C ARG A 104 7.00 10.39 -4.42
N TYR A 105 5.96 11.05 -3.95
CA TYR A 105 5.72 11.25 -2.52
C TYR A 105 5.35 9.92 -1.85
N ILE A 106 6.09 9.51 -0.83
CA ILE A 106 5.76 8.37 -0.01
C ILE A 106 4.75 8.84 1.04
N ALA A 107 3.49 8.39 0.95
CA ALA A 107 2.41 9.01 1.70
C ALA A 107 1.45 8.01 2.33
N THR A 108 0.89 8.40 3.48
CA THR A 108 -0.33 7.82 4.01
C THR A 108 -1.51 8.67 3.53
N CYS A 109 -2.46 8.03 2.82
CA CYS A 109 -3.61 8.72 2.22
C CYS A 109 -4.91 8.35 2.91
N PHE A 110 -5.83 9.33 3.00
CA PHE A 110 -7.08 9.21 3.73
C PHE A 110 -8.27 9.65 2.89
N LYS A 111 -9.37 8.88 2.96
CA LYS A 111 -10.70 9.32 2.57
C LYS A 111 -11.51 9.59 3.84
N GLY A 112 -11.70 10.85 4.19
CA GLY A 112 -12.23 11.22 5.51
C GLY A 112 -11.37 10.61 6.61
N LYS A 113 -11.95 9.80 7.48
CA LYS A 113 -11.23 9.11 8.57
C LYS A 113 -10.61 7.77 8.15
N THR A 114 -10.87 7.28 6.93
CA THR A 114 -10.39 5.97 6.47
C THR A 114 -8.97 6.09 5.93
N ASN A 115 -7.99 5.43 6.58
CA ASN A 115 -6.66 5.22 6.04
C ASN A 115 -6.73 4.23 4.86
N LEU A 116 -6.46 4.72 3.64
CA LEU A 116 -6.54 3.92 2.40
C LEU A 116 -5.45 2.86 2.33
N ASN A 117 -4.25 3.15 2.80
CA ASN A 117 -3.15 2.20 2.84
C ASN A 117 -3.51 0.98 3.70
N GLN A 118 -4.00 1.23 4.91
CA GLN A 118 -4.48 0.21 5.83
C GLN A 118 -5.64 -0.60 5.23
N TRP A 119 -6.61 0.11 4.63
CA TRP A 119 -7.78 -0.52 4.03
C TRP A 119 -7.39 -1.49 2.91
N MET A 120 -6.41 -1.13 2.07
CA MET A 120 -5.92 -2.00 1.00
C MET A 120 -5.33 -3.29 1.54
N VAL A 121 -4.50 -3.22 2.59
CA VAL A 121 -3.88 -4.41 3.20
C VAL A 121 -4.92 -5.24 3.94
N ARG A 122 -5.77 -4.62 4.76
CA ARG A 122 -6.78 -5.30 5.57
C ARG A 122 -7.80 -6.09 4.74
N ASN A 123 -8.08 -5.62 3.51
CA ASN A 123 -8.97 -6.33 2.59
C ASN A 123 -8.22 -7.24 1.59
N GLY A 124 -6.91 -7.40 1.74
CA GLY A 124 -6.10 -8.29 0.91
C GLY A 124 -5.90 -7.79 -0.53
N PHE A 125 -6.04 -6.50 -0.81
CA PHE A 125 -5.78 -5.93 -2.13
C PHE A 125 -4.33 -5.47 -2.32
N ALA A 126 -3.57 -5.39 -1.21
CA ALA A 126 -2.13 -5.20 -1.15
C ALA A 126 -1.58 -6.04 0.00
N ILE A 127 -0.26 -6.23 0.04
CA ILE A 127 0.45 -6.82 1.18
C ILE A 127 1.16 -5.74 1.99
N ALA A 128 1.48 -6.03 3.24
CA ALA A 128 2.34 -5.16 4.04
C ALA A 128 3.78 -5.21 3.49
N TYR A 129 4.33 -4.06 3.11
CA TYR A 129 5.68 -3.98 2.57
C TYR A 129 6.73 -3.94 3.69
N ARG A 130 6.99 -5.09 4.28
CA ARG A 130 7.82 -5.26 5.49
C ARG A 130 9.23 -4.70 5.38
N ARG A 131 9.76 -4.58 4.16
CA ARG A 131 11.08 -4.00 3.90
C ARG A 131 11.16 -2.54 4.33
N TYR A 132 10.05 -1.80 4.24
CA TYR A 132 10.00 -0.38 4.54
C TYR A 132 9.18 -0.05 5.79
N SER A 133 8.17 -0.86 6.12
CA SER A 133 7.32 -0.61 7.27
C SER A 133 6.66 -1.89 7.79
N LYS A 134 6.56 -2.04 9.10
CA LYS A 134 5.78 -3.11 9.75
C LYS A 134 4.38 -2.65 10.17
N LYS A 135 4.01 -1.39 9.90
CA LYS A 135 2.78 -0.74 10.35
C LYS A 135 1.52 -1.55 10.04
N TYR A 136 1.43 -2.11 8.84
CA TYR A 136 0.23 -2.81 8.36
C TYR A 136 0.33 -4.34 8.44
N VAL A 137 1.34 -4.88 9.13
CA VAL A 137 1.47 -6.34 9.33
C VAL A 137 0.26 -6.93 10.06
N PRO A 138 -0.30 -6.31 11.11
CA PRO A 138 -1.51 -6.84 11.76
C PRO A 138 -2.73 -6.90 10.81
N ASP A 139 -2.87 -5.93 9.92
CA ASP A 139 -3.95 -5.90 8.92
C ASP A 139 -3.78 -6.98 7.85
N GLU A 140 -2.53 -7.28 7.47
CA GLU A 140 -2.21 -8.39 6.58
C GLU A 140 -2.50 -9.74 7.22
N VAL A 141 -2.15 -9.94 8.51
CA VAL A 141 -2.50 -11.14 9.26
C VAL A 141 -4.01 -11.33 9.26
N PHE A 142 -4.77 -10.28 9.58
CA PHE A 142 -6.23 -10.31 9.51
C PHE A 142 -6.74 -10.73 8.13
N ALA A 143 -6.22 -10.13 7.04
CA ALA A 143 -6.64 -10.48 5.70
C ALA A 143 -6.34 -11.93 5.34
N LYS A 144 -5.19 -12.45 5.80
CA LYS A 144 -4.76 -13.83 5.58
C LYS A 144 -5.63 -14.84 6.32
N GLU A 145 -5.90 -14.61 7.61
CA GLU A 145 -6.75 -15.46 8.43
C GLU A 145 -8.19 -15.54 7.89
N ASN A 146 -8.71 -14.42 7.36
CA ASN A 146 -10.03 -14.32 6.77
C ASN A 146 -10.07 -14.63 5.26
N LYS A 147 -8.95 -15.05 4.66
CA LYS A 147 -8.82 -15.39 3.24
C LYS A 147 -9.34 -14.28 2.31
N LEU A 148 -9.04 -13.01 2.61
CA LEU A 148 -9.51 -11.86 1.84
C LEU A 148 -8.60 -11.57 0.63
N GLY A 149 -9.21 -11.11 -0.45
CA GLY A 149 -8.50 -10.63 -1.64
C GLY A 149 -7.45 -11.63 -2.16
N LEU A 150 -6.18 -11.29 -2.15
CA LEU A 150 -5.06 -12.13 -2.59
C LEU A 150 -4.97 -13.46 -1.80
N TRP A 151 -5.39 -13.44 -0.54
CA TRP A 151 -5.25 -14.57 0.38
C TRP A 151 -6.30 -15.67 0.18
N GLN A 152 -7.24 -15.52 -0.78
CA GLN A 152 -8.16 -16.61 -1.20
C GLN A 152 -7.49 -17.65 -2.09
N GLY A 153 -6.22 -17.52 -2.41
CA GLY A 153 -5.54 -18.48 -3.26
C GLY A 153 -4.03 -18.31 -3.27
N LYS A 154 -3.41 -18.48 -4.43
CA LYS A 154 -1.96 -18.39 -4.61
C LYS A 154 -1.59 -17.16 -5.42
N PHE A 155 -0.57 -16.45 -4.97
CA PHE A 155 0.00 -15.32 -5.70
C PHE A 155 1.50 -15.22 -5.43
N MET A 156 2.20 -14.58 -6.33
CA MET A 156 3.59 -14.17 -6.13
C MET A 156 3.60 -12.79 -5.47
N GLU A 157 4.45 -12.57 -4.49
CA GLU A 157 4.62 -11.25 -3.90
C GLU A 157 5.00 -10.21 -4.97
N PRO A 158 4.39 -9.00 -4.95
CA PRO A 158 4.58 -8.01 -6.01
C PRO A 158 6.05 -7.64 -6.24
N GLU A 159 6.83 -7.45 -5.17
CA GLU A 159 8.28 -7.19 -5.28
C GLU A 159 9.02 -8.31 -6.02
N LYS A 160 8.68 -9.57 -5.74
CA LYS A 160 9.28 -10.73 -6.39
C LYS A 160 8.86 -10.80 -7.86
N TRP A 161 7.59 -10.51 -8.13
CA TRP A 161 7.06 -10.49 -9.50
C TRP A 161 7.78 -9.43 -10.36
N ARG A 162 8.01 -8.21 -9.84
CA ARG A 162 8.77 -7.15 -10.53
C ARG A 162 10.22 -7.53 -10.87
N LYS A 163 10.84 -8.38 -10.08
CA LYS A 163 12.21 -8.83 -10.33
C LYS A 163 12.32 -9.88 -11.44
N LEU A 164 11.21 -10.54 -11.77
CA LEU A 164 11.16 -11.64 -12.73
C LEU A 164 10.55 -11.22 -14.08
N ASN A 165 9.93 -10.03 -14.17
CA ASN A 165 9.26 -9.47 -15.35
C ASN A 165 9.66 -8.00 -15.56
#